data_5b2e57480f3ad782d2f1949bf005e732
#
_entry.id   5b2e57480f3ad782d2f1949bf005e732
#
_cell.length_a   1.000
_cell.length_b   1.000
_cell.length_c   1.000
_cell.angle_alpha   90.00
_cell.angle_beta   90.00
_cell.angle_gamma   90.00
#
_symmetry.space_group_name_H-M   'P 1'
#
loop_
_entity.id
_entity.type
_entity.pdbx_description
1 polymer ?
#
loop_
_entity_poly.entity_id
_entity_poly.type
_entity_poly.pdbx_seq_one_letter_code
_entity_poly.pdbx_strand_id
1 'polypeptide(L)'
;MKRILCLLAAALLLTGCGEKAPEEPVETEPAVKTVYLHKSITRTQGNTTGRTDYIYNDENLLTDVIVSDGTGKELQRYLVDCDENGNPVEWTSAAGSTVLYTYDTQGRTLRTETYTGDTLMTSTEYNWSGDLRVSVTVKTPTQEQRTEYTYDDKGCMTRQDLYTGGVLSSYGLYTLNDDGKPAQCSTFGPDGNPVAEVRYEYDGKTEKRITADLQGTVLQTQILTYDDHGNLLKSDLVDYGGAVVSSEVHEWMAIEVPSDAPRASI
;
A
#
# COMPACT_ATOMS: atom_id res chain seq x y z
N MET A 1 -25.58 -32.17 23.61
CA MET A 1 -26.33 -33.46 23.55
C MET A 1 -26.51 -33.79 22.07
N LYS A 2 -25.85 -34.85 21.65
CA LYS A 2 -25.88 -35.41 20.27
C LYS A 2 -27.25 -35.94 19.94
N ARG A 3 -27.80 -35.64 18.78
CA ARG A 3 -28.86 -36.46 18.17
C ARG A 3 -28.44 -36.80 16.72
N ILE A 4 -28.00 -38.03 16.60
CA ILE A 4 -27.85 -38.78 15.35
C ILE A 4 -29.26 -39.20 14.94
N LEU A 5 -29.64 -38.90 13.68
CA LEU A 5 -30.84 -39.51 13.10
C LEU A 5 -30.41 -40.31 11.88
N CYS A 6 -30.44 -41.66 12.04
CA CYS A 6 -30.36 -42.58 10.93
C CYS A 6 -31.69 -42.58 10.17
N LEU A 7 -31.64 -42.51 8.85
CA LEU A 7 -32.76 -42.78 7.96
C LEU A 7 -32.45 -43.97 7.07
N LEU A 8 -33.29 -44.99 7.21
CA LEU A 8 -33.30 -46.23 6.42
C LEU A 8 -33.72 -45.97 4.98
N ALA A 9 -33.07 -46.68 4.12
CA ALA A 9 -33.46 -46.84 2.71
C ALA A 9 -34.72 -47.71 2.62
N ALA A 10 -35.69 -47.30 1.79
CA ALA A 10 -36.73 -48.13 1.23
C ALA A 10 -36.79 -47.92 -0.27
N ALA A 11 -36.32 -48.92 -1.01
CA ALA A 11 -36.44 -49.00 -2.48
C ALA A 11 -37.89 -49.34 -2.82
N LEU A 12 -38.53 -48.56 -3.67
CA LEU A 12 -39.75 -48.90 -4.40
C LEU A 12 -39.53 -48.58 -5.86
N LEU A 13 -39.36 -49.64 -6.65
CA LEU A 13 -39.38 -49.58 -8.14
C LEU A 13 -40.82 -49.33 -8.59
N LEU A 14 -41.06 -48.19 -9.22
CA LEU A 14 -42.22 -47.98 -10.11
C LEU A 14 -41.74 -47.32 -11.39
N THR A 15 -41.86 -48.05 -12.48
CA THR A 15 -41.72 -47.60 -13.88
C THR A 15 -42.84 -46.64 -14.22
N GLY A 16 -42.51 -45.39 -14.58
CA GLY A 16 -43.44 -44.40 -15.10
C GLY A 16 -42.69 -43.32 -15.84
N CYS A 17 -43.11 -43.02 -17.07
CA CYS A 17 -42.54 -42.06 -18.01
C CYS A 17 -42.24 -40.70 -17.43
N GLY A 18 -41.06 -40.25 -17.75
CA GLY A 18 -40.51 -38.97 -18.01
C GLY A 18 -41.20 -37.67 -17.58
N GLU A 19 -40.75 -37.13 -16.49
CA GLU A 19 -40.50 -35.69 -16.30
C GLU A 19 -39.16 -35.56 -15.56
N LYS A 20 -38.17 -34.94 -16.24
CA LYS A 20 -36.93 -34.55 -15.57
C LYS A 20 -37.34 -33.59 -14.43
N ALA A 21 -37.12 -34.01 -13.17
CA ALA A 21 -37.14 -33.09 -12.06
C ALA A 21 -36.19 -31.94 -12.34
N PRO A 22 -36.54 -30.68 -12.03
CA PRO A 22 -35.60 -29.58 -12.12
C PRO A 22 -34.38 -29.94 -11.27
N GLU A 23 -33.19 -29.93 -11.88
CA GLU A 23 -31.94 -30.01 -11.14
C GLU A 23 -31.94 -28.87 -10.15
N GLU A 24 -31.84 -29.18 -8.84
CA GLU A 24 -31.62 -28.18 -7.81
C GLU A 24 -30.36 -27.39 -8.24
N PRO A 25 -30.39 -26.05 -8.16
CA PRO A 25 -29.21 -25.27 -8.45
C PRO A 25 -28.09 -25.73 -7.53
N VAL A 26 -27.00 -26.21 -8.14
CA VAL A 26 -25.76 -26.50 -7.41
C VAL A 26 -25.34 -25.16 -6.83
N GLU A 27 -25.45 -24.98 -5.54
CA GLU A 27 -24.85 -23.85 -4.83
C GLU A 27 -23.35 -23.94 -5.10
N THR A 28 -22.87 -23.15 -6.06
CA THR A 28 -21.43 -22.94 -6.25
C THR A 28 -20.96 -22.11 -5.07
N GLU A 29 -20.01 -22.63 -4.31
CA GLU A 29 -19.34 -21.84 -3.28
C GLU A 29 -18.87 -20.52 -3.91
N PRO A 30 -19.07 -19.38 -3.22
CA PRO A 30 -18.66 -18.09 -3.75
C PRO A 30 -17.16 -18.11 -4.04
N ALA A 31 -16.76 -17.63 -5.20
CA ALA A 31 -15.36 -17.52 -5.54
C ALA A 31 -14.66 -16.63 -4.52
N VAL A 32 -13.52 -17.07 -3.97
CA VAL A 32 -12.71 -16.31 -3.02
C VAL A 32 -11.42 -15.84 -3.65
N LYS A 33 -10.87 -14.73 -3.14
CA LYS A 33 -9.54 -14.23 -3.46
C LYS A 33 -8.73 -14.05 -2.19
N THR A 34 -7.42 -14.26 -2.27
CA THR A 34 -6.51 -13.96 -1.16
C THR A 34 -6.12 -12.49 -1.21
N VAL A 35 -6.23 -11.82 -0.07
CA VAL A 35 -5.78 -10.44 0.16
C VAL A 35 -4.72 -10.46 1.25
N TYR A 36 -3.72 -9.60 1.15
CA TYR A 36 -2.65 -9.48 2.13
C TYR A 36 -2.80 -8.18 2.90
N LEU A 37 -2.93 -8.29 4.23
CA LEU A 37 -3.04 -7.17 5.15
C LEU A 37 -1.71 -6.98 5.89
N HIS A 38 -1.32 -5.75 6.16
CA HIS A 38 -0.17 -5.47 7.01
C HIS A 38 -0.41 -6.01 8.42
N LYS A 39 0.51 -6.83 8.91
CA LYS A 39 0.53 -7.29 10.30
C LYS A 39 1.40 -6.38 11.15
N SER A 40 2.60 -6.06 10.65
CA SER A 40 3.50 -5.13 11.32
C SER A 40 4.55 -4.55 10.39
N ILE A 41 5.12 -3.41 10.83
CA ILE A 41 6.30 -2.79 10.22
C ILE A 41 7.31 -2.51 11.33
N THR A 42 8.52 -3.07 11.22
CA THR A 42 9.63 -2.75 12.11
C THR A 42 10.61 -1.84 11.39
N ARG A 43 10.88 -0.67 11.96
CA ARG A 43 11.82 0.32 11.42
C ARG A 43 13.04 0.41 12.31
N THR A 44 14.24 0.35 11.70
CA THR A 44 15.52 0.56 12.39
C THR A 44 16.27 1.69 11.69
N GLN A 45 16.73 2.68 12.45
CA GLN A 45 17.57 3.78 11.95
C GLN A 45 18.72 4.00 12.95
N GLY A 46 19.92 3.72 12.49
CA GLY A 46 21.09 3.65 13.40
C GLY A 46 20.83 2.65 14.52
N ASN A 47 20.87 3.14 15.77
CA ASN A 47 20.62 2.33 16.97
C ASN A 47 19.18 2.37 17.49
N THR A 48 18.28 3.06 16.80
CA THR A 48 16.89 3.21 17.21
C THR A 48 16.03 2.23 16.41
N THR A 49 15.22 1.46 17.13
CA THR A 49 14.23 0.55 16.54
C THR A 49 12.84 0.97 17.02
N GLY A 50 11.88 0.94 16.14
CA GLY A 50 10.46 1.10 16.43
C GLY A 50 9.64 0.05 15.68
N ARG A 51 8.46 -0.27 16.22
CA ARG A 51 7.52 -1.22 15.60
C ARG A 51 6.14 -0.59 15.53
N THR A 52 5.47 -0.83 14.42
CA THR A 52 4.05 -0.52 14.24
C THR A 52 3.31 -1.83 14.02
N ASP A 53 2.33 -2.14 14.86
CA ASP A 53 1.46 -3.31 14.77
C ASP A 53 0.07 -2.86 14.32
N TYR A 54 -0.55 -3.63 13.41
CA TYR A 54 -1.90 -3.44 12.88
C TYR A 54 -2.79 -4.54 13.45
N ILE A 55 -3.84 -4.16 14.16
CA ILE A 55 -4.74 -5.07 14.87
C ILE A 55 -6.08 -5.10 14.16
N TYR A 56 -6.57 -6.31 13.89
CA TYR A 56 -7.82 -6.55 13.17
C TYR A 56 -8.80 -7.31 14.07
N ASN A 57 -10.09 -7.06 13.87
CA ASN A 57 -11.16 -7.84 14.50
C ASN A 57 -11.42 -9.16 13.73
N ASP A 58 -12.39 -9.94 14.20
CA ASP A 58 -12.76 -11.22 13.58
C ASP A 58 -13.35 -11.09 12.16
N GLU A 59 -13.76 -9.87 11.77
CA GLU A 59 -14.24 -9.53 10.42
C GLU A 59 -13.11 -9.02 9.51
N ASN A 60 -11.85 -9.06 9.97
CA ASN A 60 -10.65 -8.53 9.31
C ASN A 60 -10.68 -7.01 9.10
N LEU A 61 -11.46 -6.26 9.88
CA LEU A 61 -11.42 -4.81 9.89
C LEU A 61 -10.31 -4.32 10.82
N LEU A 62 -9.52 -3.34 10.38
CA LEU A 62 -8.49 -2.70 11.19
C LEU A 62 -9.16 -1.94 12.35
N THR A 63 -8.77 -2.23 13.60
CA THR A 63 -9.32 -1.59 14.81
C THR A 63 -8.33 -0.74 15.55
N ASP A 64 -7.05 -1.12 15.53
CA ASP A 64 -6.00 -0.41 16.22
C ASP A 64 -4.71 -0.39 15.41
N VAL A 65 -3.95 0.70 15.57
CA VAL A 65 -2.55 0.79 15.14
C VAL A 65 -1.71 1.18 16.36
N ILE A 66 -0.77 0.31 16.73
CA ILE A 66 0.06 0.46 17.91
C ILE A 66 1.50 0.75 17.49
N VAL A 67 2.04 1.88 17.94
CA VAL A 67 3.45 2.24 17.73
C VAL A 67 4.21 1.99 19.04
N SER A 68 5.29 1.19 18.96
CA SER A 68 6.14 0.81 20.10
C SER A 68 7.60 1.12 19.80
N ASP A 69 8.38 1.33 20.86
CA ASP A 69 9.83 1.40 20.77
C ASP A 69 10.48 0.00 20.64
N GLY A 70 11.81 -0.05 20.48
CA GLY A 70 12.57 -1.28 20.33
C GLY A 70 12.54 -2.21 21.54
N THR A 71 12.02 -1.77 22.71
CA THR A 71 11.82 -2.61 23.89
C THR A 71 10.42 -3.22 23.95
N GLY A 72 9.53 -2.83 23.01
CA GLY A 72 8.12 -3.22 22.99
C GLY A 72 7.23 -2.34 23.86
N LYS A 73 7.75 -1.20 24.38
CA LYS A 73 6.94 -0.24 25.11
C LYS A 73 6.07 0.55 24.14
N GLU A 74 4.75 0.51 24.34
CA GLU A 74 3.81 1.32 23.58
C GLU A 74 4.10 2.82 23.76
N LEU A 75 4.30 3.51 22.65
CA LEU A 75 4.49 4.94 22.57
C LEU A 75 3.21 5.66 22.18
N GLN A 76 2.43 5.05 21.29
CA GLN A 76 1.19 5.61 20.77
C GLN A 76 0.27 4.50 20.29
N ARG A 77 -1.03 4.71 20.47
CA ARG A 77 -2.11 3.87 19.93
C ARG A 77 -3.10 4.77 19.20
N TYR A 78 -3.50 4.32 18.02
CA TYR A 78 -4.64 4.87 17.30
C TYR A 78 -5.77 3.86 17.34
N LEU A 79 -6.97 4.31 17.66
CA LEU A 79 -8.21 3.59 17.37
C LEU A 79 -8.62 3.91 15.93
N VAL A 80 -9.12 2.91 15.22
CA VAL A 80 -9.44 3.02 13.80
C VAL A 80 -10.92 2.73 13.59
N ASP A 81 -11.61 3.66 12.94
CA ASP A 81 -12.96 3.47 12.42
C ASP A 81 -12.89 3.19 10.92
N CYS A 82 -13.68 2.21 10.45
CA CYS A 82 -13.78 1.83 9.05
C CYS A 82 -15.18 2.13 8.49
N ASP A 83 -15.26 2.37 7.17
CA ASP A 83 -16.52 2.45 6.45
C ASP A 83 -17.15 1.05 6.25
N GLU A 84 -18.33 1.00 5.61
CA GLU A 84 -19.05 -0.25 5.30
C GLU A 84 -18.29 -1.20 4.35
N ASN A 85 -17.27 -0.71 3.65
CA ASN A 85 -16.40 -1.47 2.75
C ASN A 85 -15.11 -1.94 3.44
N GLY A 86 -14.92 -1.60 4.72
CA GLY A 86 -13.73 -1.93 5.50
C GLY A 86 -12.55 -0.99 5.28
N ASN A 87 -12.73 0.15 4.58
CA ASN A 87 -11.68 1.14 4.43
C ASN A 87 -11.58 1.98 5.71
N PRO A 88 -10.38 2.18 6.29
CA PRO A 88 -10.19 3.06 7.43
C PRO A 88 -10.58 4.51 7.08
N VAL A 89 -11.51 5.12 7.82
CA VAL A 89 -11.95 6.50 7.58
C VAL A 89 -11.44 7.48 8.63
N GLU A 90 -11.18 7.00 9.85
CA GLU A 90 -10.66 7.82 10.93
C GLU A 90 -9.70 7.03 11.83
N TRP A 91 -8.57 7.65 12.15
CA TRP A 91 -7.63 7.16 13.16
C TRP A 91 -7.53 8.20 14.27
N THR A 92 -7.85 7.84 15.50
CA THR A 92 -7.81 8.73 16.65
C THR A 92 -6.84 8.24 17.72
N SER A 93 -6.01 9.11 18.27
CA SER A 93 -5.13 8.79 19.39
C SER A 93 -5.57 9.52 20.68
N ALA A 94 -5.27 8.90 21.82
CA ALA A 94 -5.51 9.52 23.14
C ALA A 94 -4.74 10.84 23.33
N ALA A 95 -3.68 11.08 22.56
CA ALA A 95 -2.92 12.32 22.56
C ALA A 95 -3.59 13.46 21.75
N GLY A 96 -4.77 13.23 21.16
CA GLY A 96 -5.53 14.21 20.40
C GLY A 96 -5.05 14.34 18.94
N SER A 97 -4.32 13.38 18.41
CA SER A 97 -4.03 13.31 16.96
C SER A 97 -5.17 12.57 16.26
N THR A 98 -5.66 13.12 15.15
CA THR A 98 -6.68 12.49 14.30
C THR A 98 -6.18 12.48 12.86
N VAL A 99 -6.38 11.35 12.16
CA VAL A 99 -6.14 11.23 10.71
C VAL A 99 -7.45 10.83 10.05
N LEU A 100 -7.90 11.62 9.09
CA LEU A 100 -9.12 11.36 8.30
C LEU A 100 -8.76 10.93 6.90
N TYR A 101 -9.51 9.99 6.36
CA TYR A 101 -9.36 9.47 4.99
C TYR A 101 -10.65 9.66 4.21
N THR A 102 -10.53 10.00 2.94
CA THR A 102 -11.65 10.06 2.01
C THR A 102 -11.30 9.23 0.77
N TYR A 103 -12.27 8.44 0.31
CA TYR A 103 -12.11 7.53 -0.82
C TYR A 103 -13.09 7.86 -1.95
N ASP A 104 -12.75 7.44 -3.15
CA ASP A 104 -13.70 7.39 -4.25
C ASP A 104 -14.52 6.07 -4.22
N THR A 105 -15.44 5.94 -5.16
CA THR A 105 -16.31 4.75 -5.30
C THR A 105 -15.55 3.46 -5.66
N GLN A 106 -14.27 3.55 -6.03
CA GLN A 106 -13.40 2.42 -6.33
C GLN A 106 -12.48 2.05 -5.14
N GLY A 107 -12.64 2.73 -4.00
CA GLY A 107 -11.81 2.54 -2.79
C GLY A 107 -10.41 3.18 -2.89
N ARG A 108 -10.18 4.07 -3.88
CA ARG A 108 -8.89 4.78 -3.98
C ARG A 108 -8.92 6.02 -3.09
N THR A 109 -7.85 6.24 -2.35
CA THR A 109 -7.71 7.43 -1.49
C THR A 109 -7.76 8.70 -2.34
N LEU A 110 -8.67 9.61 -2.00
CA LEU A 110 -8.76 10.95 -2.57
C LEU A 110 -8.08 11.98 -1.69
N ARG A 111 -8.16 11.82 -0.37
CA ARG A 111 -7.62 12.78 0.58
C ARG A 111 -7.27 12.12 1.91
N THR A 112 -6.20 12.61 2.54
CA THR A 112 -5.89 12.36 3.94
C THR A 112 -5.67 13.69 4.65
N GLU A 113 -6.14 13.81 5.89
CA GLU A 113 -5.98 15.00 6.72
C GLU A 113 -5.50 14.59 8.11
N THR A 114 -4.46 15.24 8.59
CA THR A 114 -3.92 15.00 9.94
C THR A 114 -4.16 16.24 10.82
N TYR A 115 -4.77 16.02 11.96
CA TYR A 115 -5.07 17.05 12.96
C TYR A 115 -4.32 16.81 14.26
N THR A 116 -4.09 17.89 15.01
CA THR A 116 -3.71 17.86 16.43
C THR A 116 -4.72 18.76 17.16
N GLY A 117 -5.59 18.14 17.98
CA GLY A 117 -6.82 18.78 18.43
C GLY A 117 -7.63 19.23 17.20
N ASP A 118 -8.08 20.50 17.19
CA ASP A 118 -8.85 21.08 16.06
C ASP A 118 -7.95 21.69 14.97
N THR A 119 -6.63 21.57 15.08
CA THR A 119 -5.70 22.20 14.14
C THR A 119 -5.29 21.24 13.04
N LEU A 120 -5.57 21.62 11.79
CA LEU A 120 -5.09 20.89 10.60
C LEU A 120 -3.58 21.06 10.46
N MET A 121 -2.83 19.97 10.55
CA MET A 121 -1.38 19.92 10.43
C MET A 121 -0.92 19.62 9.02
N THR A 122 -1.61 18.68 8.36
CA THR A 122 -1.27 18.27 6.99
C THR A 122 -2.53 17.81 6.26
N SER A 123 -2.65 18.20 5.00
CA SER A 123 -3.64 17.64 4.08
C SER A 123 -2.91 17.11 2.84
N THR A 124 -3.23 15.89 2.42
CA THR A 124 -2.74 15.30 1.18
C THR A 124 -3.91 15.00 0.27
N GLU A 125 -3.87 15.52 -0.96
CA GLU A 125 -4.87 15.30 -1.99
C GLU A 125 -4.29 14.46 -3.11
N TYR A 126 -5.04 13.45 -3.59
CA TYR A 126 -4.65 12.53 -4.66
C TYR A 126 -5.61 12.70 -5.83
N ASN A 127 -5.06 12.87 -7.04
CA ASN A 127 -5.85 12.92 -8.26
C ASN A 127 -5.53 11.72 -9.14
N TRP A 128 -6.58 11.13 -9.72
CA TRP A 128 -6.52 9.92 -10.50
C TRP A 128 -7.09 10.12 -11.92
N SER A 129 -6.53 9.41 -12.89
CA SER A 129 -7.05 9.27 -14.25
C SER A 129 -7.11 7.78 -14.57
N GLY A 130 -8.33 7.20 -14.57
CA GLY A 130 -8.47 5.73 -14.51
C GLY A 130 -7.75 5.20 -13.27
N ASP A 131 -6.93 4.17 -13.42
CA ASP A 131 -6.15 3.58 -12.32
C ASP A 131 -4.80 4.28 -12.06
N LEU A 132 -4.48 5.32 -12.83
CA LEU A 132 -3.21 6.04 -12.72
C LEU A 132 -3.35 7.27 -11.83
N ARG A 133 -2.47 7.41 -10.85
CA ARG A 133 -2.37 8.60 -10.00
C ARG A 133 -1.64 9.70 -10.76
N VAL A 134 -2.36 10.77 -11.15
CA VAL A 134 -1.80 11.86 -11.97
C VAL A 134 -1.22 13.01 -11.15
N SER A 135 -1.64 13.18 -9.90
CA SER A 135 -0.95 14.11 -8.98
C SER A 135 -1.18 13.78 -7.51
N VAL A 136 -0.25 14.27 -6.67
CA VAL A 136 -0.35 14.33 -5.22
C VAL A 136 -0.03 15.74 -4.78
N THR A 137 -0.87 16.34 -3.93
CA THR A 137 -0.62 17.65 -3.34
C THR A 137 -0.61 17.52 -1.82
N VAL A 138 0.51 17.89 -1.20
CA VAL A 138 0.68 17.92 0.27
C VAL A 138 0.68 19.37 0.71
N LYS A 139 -0.21 19.72 1.66
CA LYS A 139 -0.32 21.05 2.26
C LYS A 139 -0.07 20.96 3.74
N THR A 140 0.76 21.84 4.23
CA THR A 140 0.96 22.15 5.65
C THR A 140 0.59 23.62 5.88
N PRO A 141 0.51 24.11 7.13
CA PRO A 141 0.23 25.53 7.41
C PRO A 141 1.20 26.51 6.74
N THR A 142 2.42 26.06 6.38
CA THR A 142 3.49 26.95 5.88
C THR A 142 3.94 26.62 4.46
N GLN A 143 3.57 25.48 3.91
CA GLN A 143 4.11 25.00 2.63
C GLN A 143 3.09 24.16 1.86
N GLU A 144 3.11 24.29 0.53
CA GLU A 144 2.46 23.39 -0.40
C GLU A 144 3.51 22.74 -1.31
N GLN A 145 3.43 21.43 -1.44
CA GLN A 145 4.19 20.65 -2.42
C GLN A 145 3.22 19.88 -3.29
N ARG A 146 3.42 19.91 -4.60
CA ARG A 146 2.64 19.13 -5.57
C ARG A 146 3.57 18.34 -6.45
N THR A 147 3.27 17.05 -6.59
CA THR A 147 3.94 16.16 -7.54
C THR A 147 2.96 15.79 -8.63
N GLU A 148 3.35 15.95 -9.88
CA GLU A 148 2.58 15.54 -11.06
C GLU A 148 3.29 14.38 -11.75
N TYR A 149 2.53 13.44 -12.31
CA TYR A 149 3.04 12.24 -12.98
C TYR A 149 2.53 12.19 -14.42
N THR A 150 3.42 11.87 -15.35
CA THR A 150 3.11 11.63 -16.76
C THR A 150 3.41 10.18 -17.09
N TYR A 151 2.55 9.58 -17.88
CA TYR A 151 2.63 8.18 -18.28
C TYR A 151 2.62 8.05 -19.80
N ASP A 152 3.18 6.96 -20.31
CA ASP A 152 3.06 6.58 -21.71
C ASP A 152 1.70 5.89 -22.00
N ASP A 153 1.48 5.51 -23.25
CA ASP A 153 0.25 4.84 -23.70
C ASP A 153 0.03 3.46 -23.07
N LYS A 154 1.06 2.89 -22.42
CA LYS A 154 0.99 1.60 -21.71
C LYS A 154 0.77 1.78 -20.20
N GLY A 155 0.68 3.03 -19.72
CA GLY A 155 0.55 3.34 -18.30
C GLY A 155 1.86 3.30 -17.53
N CYS A 156 3.01 3.29 -18.19
CA CYS A 156 4.32 3.35 -17.55
C CYS A 156 4.71 4.81 -17.30
N MET A 157 5.17 5.14 -16.08
CA MET A 157 5.55 6.51 -15.71
C MET A 157 6.82 6.92 -16.45
N THR A 158 6.75 8.06 -17.18
CA THR A 158 7.84 8.61 -17.95
C THR A 158 8.39 9.92 -17.39
N ARG A 159 7.59 10.63 -16.58
CA ARG A 159 7.99 11.90 -15.97
C ARG A 159 7.31 12.13 -14.63
N GLN A 160 8.03 12.81 -13.75
CA GLN A 160 7.55 13.30 -12.47
C GLN A 160 8.01 14.77 -12.32
N ASP A 161 7.07 15.69 -12.06
CA ASP A 161 7.35 17.11 -11.80
C ASP A 161 7.07 17.43 -10.35
N LEU A 162 8.00 18.07 -9.65
CA LEU A 162 7.86 18.52 -8.28
C LEU A 162 7.72 20.05 -8.23
N TYR A 163 6.63 20.52 -7.62
CA TYR A 163 6.36 21.94 -7.40
C TYR A 163 6.40 22.24 -5.91
N THR A 164 6.91 23.42 -5.55
CA THR A 164 6.88 23.96 -4.19
C THR A 164 6.31 25.37 -4.27
N GLY A 165 5.22 25.62 -3.49
CA GLY A 165 4.53 26.90 -3.56
C GLY A 165 4.03 27.29 -4.96
N GLY A 166 3.66 26.29 -5.77
CA GLY A 166 3.18 26.48 -7.15
C GLY A 166 4.29 26.67 -8.19
N VAL A 167 5.58 26.69 -7.79
CA VAL A 167 6.73 26.85 -8.70
C VAL A 167 7.41 25.50 -8.90
N LEU A 168 7.74 25.15 -10.16
CA LEU A 168 8.51 23.94 -10.47
C LEU A 168 9.86 24.01 -9.74
N SER A 169 10.14 23.01 -8.91
CA SER A 169 11.38 22.89 -8.13
C SER A 169 12.37 21.93 -8.77
N SER A 170 11.86 20.83 -9.32
CA SER A 170 12.67 19.82 -10.03
C SER A 170 11.76 18.93 -10.86
N TYR A 171 12.34 18.17 -11.77
CA TYR A 171 11.64 17.11 -12.48
C TYR A 171 12.53 15.89 -12.72
N GLY A 172 11.92 14.72 -12.82
CA GLY A 172 12.56 13.46 -13.15
C GLY A 172 12.06 12.93 -14.49
N LEU A 173 12.98 12.49 -15.35
CA LEU A 173 12.68 11.78 -16.58
C LEU A 173 13.07 10.31 -16.45
N TYR A 174 12.14 9.42 -16.76
CA TYR A 174 12.33 7.97 -16.64
C TYR A 174 12.61 7.36 -18.00
N THR A 175 13.62 6.51 -18.07
CA THR A 175 13.77 5.50 -19.13
C THR A 175 13.30 4.17 -18.59
N LEU A 176 12.71 3.35 -19.46
CA LEU A 176 12.14 2.06 -19.10
C LEU A 176 12.97 0.94 -19.73
N ASN A 177 13.00 -0.22 -19.08
CA ASN A 177 13.53 -1.45 -19.65
C ASN A 177 12.48 -2.14 -20.54
N ASP A 178 12.82 -3.28 -21.14
CA ASP A 178 11.95 -4.03 -22.05
C ASP A 178 10.67 -4.53 -21.37
N ASP A 179 10.67 -4.69 -20.05
CA ASP A 179 9.52 -5.10 -19.24
C ASP A 179 8.61 -3.92 -18.84
N GLY A 180 8.94 -2.69 -19.29
CA GLY A 180 8.21 -1.46 -18.94
C GLY A 180 8.49 -0.95 -17.52
N LYS A 181 9.48 -1.50 -16.82
CA LYS A 181 9.91 -1.02 -15.51
C LYS A 181 10.94 0.11 -15.65
N PRO A 182 11.05 1.04 -14.68
CA PRO A 182 12.10 2.05 -14.68
C PRO A 182 13.48 1.41 -14.79
N ALA A 183 14.30 1.89 -15.71
CA ALA A 183 15.71 1.53 -15.82
C ALA A 183 16.59 2.63 -15.21
N GLN A 184 16.20 3.89 -15.43
CA GLN A 184 16.88 5.07 -14.93
C GLN A 184 15.89 6.21 -14.73
N CYS A 185 16.15 7.06 -13.73
CA CYS A 185 15.51 8.36 -13.55
C CYS A 185 16.61 9.43 -13.51
N SER A 186 16.62 10.33 -14.47
CA SER A 186 17.49 11.51 -14.45
C SER A 186 16.72 12.69 -13.86
N THR A 187 17.25 13.27 -12.78
CA THR A 187 16.64 14.41 -12.07
C THR A 187 17.28 15.72 -12.54
N PHE A 188 16.44 16.70 -12.78
CA PHE A 188 16.81 18.03 -13.26
C PHE A 188 16.28 19.12 -12.32
N GLY A 189 17.02 20.22 -12.23
CA GLY A 189 16.52 21.46 -11.63
C GLY A 189 15.46 22.12 -12.54
N PRO A 190 14.79 23.19 -12.04
CA PRO A 190 13.77 23.91 -12.81
C PRO A 190 14.34 24.60 -14.06
N ASP A 191 15.63 24.88 -14.07
CA ASP A 191 16.40 25.46 -15.19
C ASP A 191 16.84 24.42 -16.24
N GLY A 192 16.50 23.15 -16.05
CA GLY A 192 16.86 22.05 -16.95
C GLY A 192 18.27 21.50 -16.74
N ASN A 193 19.01 22.00 -15.73
CA ASN A 193 20.30 21.45 -15.40
C ASN A 193 20.16 20.12 -14.67
N PRO A 194 20.94 19.08 -15.03
CA PRO A 194 20.91 17.79 -14.32
C PRO A 194 21.42 17.96 -12.89
N VAL A 195 20.82 17.20 -11.95
CA VAL A 195 21.12 17.26 -10.51
C VAL A 195 21.62 15.92 -10.00
N ALA A 196 20.91 14.84 -10.36
CA ALA A 196 21.21 13.49 -9.88
C ALA A 196 20.63 12.44 -10.83
N GLU A 197 21.08 11.21 -10.64
CA GLU A 197 20.59 10.05 -11.37
C GLU A 197 20.24 8.93 -10.39
N VAL A 198 19.15 8.21 -10.67
CA VAL A 198 18.79 6.95 -10.00
C VAL A 198 18.77 5.85 -11.04
N ARG A 199 19.57 4.81 -10.85
CA ARG A 199 19.53 3.58 -11.64
C ARG A 199 18.77 2.50 -10.92
N TYR A 200 18.04 1.69 -11.68
CA TYR A 200 17.22 0.59 -11.16
C TYR A 200 17.79 -0.73 -11.65
N GLU A 201 18.00 -1.66 -10.74
CA GLU A 201 18.42 -3.03 -11.02
C GLU A 201 17.40 -3.99 -10.44
N TYR A 202 17.03 -5.02 -11.21
CA TYR A 202 16.04 -6.03 -10.81
C TYR A 202 16.69 -7.41 -10.85
N ASP A 203 16.59 -8.16 -9.76
CA ASP A 203 17.07 -9.54 -9.65
C ASP A 203 16.02 -10.37 -8.90
N GLY A 204 15.19 -11.08 -9.66
CA GLY A 204 14.09 -11.87 -9.13
C GLY A 204 13.14 -11.03 -8.28
N LYS A 205 13.19 -11.22 -6.96
CA LYS A 205 12.35 -10.52 -5.97
C LYS A 205 13.02 -9.28 -5.39
N THR A 206 14.17 -8.88 -5.91
CA THR A 206 14.92 -7.73 -5.40
C THR A 206 14.94 -6.61 -6.43
N GLU A 207 14.68 -5.38 -5.96
CA GLU A 207 14.86 -4.13 -6.70
C GLU A 207 15.90 -3.29 -5.98
N LYS A 208 16.91 -2.80 -6.70
CA LYS A 208 17.87 -1.82 -6.20
C LYS A 208 17.66 -0.49 -6.90
N ARG A 209 17.62 0.58 -6.12
CA ARG A 209 17.58 1.97 -6.57
C ARG A 209 18.87 2.66 -6.16
N ILE A 210 19.76 2.87 -7.10
CA ILE A 210 21.12 3.38 -6.87
C ILE A 210 21.12 4.86 -7.22
N THR A 211 21.17 5.74 -6.22
CA THR A 211 21.29 7.19 -6.41
C THR A 211 22.76 7.57 -6.55
N ALA A 212 23.09 8.27 -7.62
CA ALA A 212 24.43 8.76 -7.90
C ALA A 212 24.43 10.27 -8.20
N ASP A 213 25.57 10.92 -7.96
CA ASP A 213 25.83 12.27 -8.45
C ASP A 213 26.13 12.28 -9.97
N LEU A 214 26.31 13.47 -10.53
CA LEU A 214 26.60 13.65 -11.97
C LEU A 214 27.96 13.10 -12.41
N GLN A 215 28.86 12.81 -11.47
CA GLN A 215 30.15 12.18 -11.69
C GLN A 215 30.07 10.65 -11.63
N GLY A 216 28.86 10.11 -11.33
CA GLY A 216 28.62 8.68 -11.19
C GLY A 216 29.01 8.11 -9.81
N THR A 217 29.34 8.98 -8.84
CA THR A 217 29.62 8.54 -7.46
C THR A 217 28.31 8.13 -6.80
N VAL A 218 28.25 6.90 -6.31
CA VAL A 218 27.06 6.41 -5.57
C VAL A 218 26.94 7.17 -4.25
N LEU A 219 25.79 7.78 -4.03
CA LEU A 219 25.45 8.48 -2.79
C LEU A 219 24.74 7.58 -1.81
N GLN A 220 23.80 6.77 -2.31
CA GLN A 220 23.04 5.80 -1.51
C GLN A 220 22.42 4.73 -2.41
N THR A 221 22.06 3.60 -1.83
CA THR A 221 21.33 2.52 -2.48
C THR A 221 20.14 2.12 -1.62
N GLN A 222 18.94 2.14 -2.18
CA GLN A 222 17.77 1.51 -1.56
C GLN A 222 17.62 0.10 -2.14
N ILE A 223 17.47 -0.90 -1.25
CA ILE A 223 17.28 -2.31 -1.62
C ILE A 223 15.91 -2.75 -1.13
N LEU A 224 15.03 -3.11 -2.06
CA LEU A 224 13.68 -3.58 -1.80
C LEU A 224 13.60 -5.08 -2.07
N THR A 225 13.02 -5.83 -1.15
CA THR A 225 12.82 -7.28 -1.29
C THR A 225 11.34 -7.61 -1.17
N TYR A 226 10.83 -8.41 -2.08
CA TYR A 226 9.42 -8.77 -2.20
C TYR A 226 9.21 -10.28 -2.00
N ASP A 227 7.98 -10.69 -1.63
CA ASP A 227 7.57 -12.10 -1.66
C ASP A 227 7.09 -12.52 -3.08
N ASP A 228 6.58 -13.77 -3.19
CA ASP A 228 6.03 -14.31 -4.46
C ASP A 228 4.74 -13.62 -4.91
N HIS A 229 4.10 -12.86 -4.02
CA HIS A 229 2.85 -12.14 -4.27
C HIS A 229 3.06 -10.66 -4.57
N GLY A 230 4.33 -10.18 -4.54
CA GLY A 230 4.69 -8.79 -4.76
C GLY A 230 4.57 -7.92 -3.50
N ASN A 231 4.35 -8.50 -2.32
CA ASN A 231 4.34 -7.75 -1.07
C ASN A 231 5.78 -7.40 -0.67
N LEU A 232 6.00 -6.14 -0.27
CA LEU A 232 7.30 -5.69 0.23
C LEU A 232 7.60 -6.36 1.57
N LEU A 233 8.68 -7.12 1.64
CA LEU A 233 9.16 -7.76 2.88
C LEU A 233 10.18 -6.90 3.60
N LYS A 234 11.05 -6.23 2.83
CA LYS A 234 12.14 -5.44 3.40
C LYS A 234 12.52 -4.27 2.51
N SER A 235 12.89 -3.14 3.13
CA SER A 235 13.51 -1.99 2.49
C SER A 235 14.73 -1.57 3.30
N ASP A 236 15.92 -1.70 2.72
CA ASP A 236 17.18 -1.24 3.32
C ASP A 236 17.67 0.01 2.59
N LEU A 237 18.06 1.02 3.33
CA LEU A 237 18.83 2.15 2.83
C LEU A 237 20.30 1.96 3.19
N VAL A 238 21.14 1.90 2.18
CA VAL A 238 22.58 1.65 2.29
C VAL A 238 23.32 2.91 1.88
N ASP A 239 24.27 3.36 2.70
CA ASP A 239 25.11 4.52 2.39
C ASP A 239 26.19 4.20 1.32
N TYR A 240 26.95 5.23 0.95
CA TYR A 240 28.07 5.08 -0.01
C TYR A 240 29.19 4.13 0.46
N GLY A 241 29.31 3.89 1.76
CA GLY A 241 30.28 2.97 2.36
C GLY A 241 29.80 1.50 2.39
N GLY A 242 28.54 1.26 1.99
CA GLY A 242 27.93 -0.07 2.02
C GLY A 242 27.30 -0.45 3.37
N ALA A 243 27.20 0.51 4.31
CA ALA A 243 26.55 0.26 5.60
C ALA A 243 25.03 0.51 5.50
N VAL A 244 24.21 -0.36 6.10
CA VAL A 244 22.77 -0.15 6.24
C VAL A 244 22.54 0.92 7.28
N VAL A 245 21.98 2.08 6.85
CA VAL A 245 21.69 3.22 7.73
C VAL A 245 20.25 3.24 8.19
N SER A 246 19.35 2.61 7.43
CA SER A 246 17.94 2.43 7.78
C SER A 246 17.41 1.13 7.21
N SER A 247 16.52 0.47 7.92
CA SER A 247 15.86 -0.76 7.49
C SER A 247 14.40 -0.76 7.91
N GLU A 248 13.52 -1.17 7.02
CA GLU A 248 12.12 -1.47 7.31
C GLU A 248 11.86 -2.94 6.98
N VAL A 249 11.21 -3.66 7.91
CA VAL A 249 10.78 -5.05 7.74
C VAL A 249 9.28 -5.10 7.89
N HIS A 250 8.60 -5.68 6.90
CA HIS A 250 7.15 -5.80 6.81
C HIS A 250 6.72 -7.23 7.04
N GLU A 251 5.71 -7.43 7.87
CA GLU A 251 5.01 -8.70 8.05
C GLU A 251 3.60 -8.57 7.52
N TRP A 252 3.15 -9.59 6.79
CA TRP A 252 1.84 -9.64 6.16
C TRP A 252 1.01 -10.80 6.70
N MET A 253 -0.30 -10.63 6.70
CA MET A 253 -1.29 -11.65 7.01
C MET A 253 -2.13 -11.91 5.77
N ALA A 254 -2.18 -13.17 5.32
CA ALA A 254 -3.06 -13.58 4.23
C ALA A 254 -4.47 -13.87 4.77
N ILE A 255 -5.49 -13.32 4.14
CA ILE A 255 -6.90 -13.59 4.41
C ILE A 255 -7.62 -13.96 3.12
N GLU A 256 -8.66 -14.80 3.23
CA GLU A 256 -9.56 -15.09 2.13
C GLU A 256 -10.80 -14.20 2.24
N VAL A 257 -11.14 -13.54 1.14
CA VAL A 257 -12.34 -12.70 1.04
C VAL A 257 -13.14 -13.09 -0.21
N PRO A 258 -14.46 -12.83 -0.28
CA PRO A 258 -15.22 -13.00 -1.51
C PRO A 258 -14.55 -12.29 -2.69
N SER A 259 -14.58 -12.90 -3.88
CA SER A 259 -13.86 -12.35 -5.06
C SER A 259 -14.37 -10.99 -5.50
N ASP A 260 -15.63 -10.66 -5.19
CA ASP A 260 -16.31 -9.41 -5.44
C ASP A 260 -16.19 -8.39 -4.29
N ALA A 261 -15.57 -8.79 -3.16
CA ALA A 261 -15.33 -7.86 -2.06
C ALA A 261 -14.54 -6.64 -2.54
N PRO A 262 -14.91 -5.42 -2.15
CA PRO A 262 -14.16 -4.22 -2.46
C PRO A 262 -12.72 -4.37 -1.95
N ARG A 263 -11.76 -3.74 -2.62
CA ARG A 263 -10.36 -3.73 -2.15
C ARG A 263 -10.31 -2.92 -0.86
N ALA A 264 -10.00 -3.58 0.25
CA ALA A 264 -9.49 -2.86 1.41
C ALA A 264 -8.15 -2.24 0.99
N SER A 265 -8.12 -0.94 0.77
CA SER A 265 -6.88 -0.19 0.53
C SER A 265 -6.26 0.16 1.87
N ILE A 266 -5.29 -0.62 2.34
CA ILE A 266 -4.45 -0.28 3.49
C ILE A 266 -3.08 0.12 3.00
#